data_56b96744f33b0770da235d602d6e4b20
#
_entry.id   56b96744f33b0770da235d602d6e4b20
#
_cell.length_a   1.000
_cell.length_b   1.000
_cell.length_c   1.000
_cell.angle_alpha   90.00
_cell.angle_beta   90.00
_cell.angle_gamma   90.00
#
_symmetry.space_group_name_H-M   'P 1'
#
loop_
_entity.id
_entity.type
_entity.pdbx_description
1 polymer ?
#
loop_
_entity_poly.entity_id
_entity_poly.type
_entity_poly.pdbx_seq_one_letter_code
_entity_poly.pdbx_strand_id
1 'polypeptide(L)'
;VLVNKIVQFTKENNLDGVDVDLEWSHVTTGYSEFVLELKEKLSANSLGMTAAFPSETKYSLITTEALNAFDFINIMAYDYTGSWNPSAPGQHSSLNHAQRGLNYWKNTIGVPGERLTLGVPFYGYDFQNSTTVKSFTYASMVASDNSNADRDNVGNQYYNGRPTIRSKVKLAAENLSGIMIWELGQDSFTEYSLLETIHKKYTDYNVETTDLCGN
;
A
#
# COMPACT_ATOMS: atom_id res chain seq x y z
N VAL A 1 -21.43 13.00 14.22
CA VAL A 1 -22.30 11.83 13.91
C VAL A 1 -21.53 10.75 13.18
N LEU A 2 -20.79 11.06 12.09
CA LEU A 2 -20.04 10.07 11.31
C LEU A 2 -18.98 9.34 12.16
N VAL A 3 -18.09 10.08 12.82
CA VAL A 3 -17.00 9.53 13.64
C VAL A 3 -17.53 8.56 14.70
N ASN A 4 -18.63 8.91 15.39
CA ASN A 4 -19.22 8.00 16.39
C ASN A 4 -19.70 6.68 15.77
N LYS A 5 -20.24 6.71 14.55
CA LYS A 5 -20.66 5.48 13.84
C LYS A 5 -19.45 4.63 13.44
N ILE A 6 -18.36 5.26 12.98
CA ILE A 6 -17.12 4.54 12.67
C ILE A 6 -16.59 3.82 13.90
N VAL A 7 -16.43 4.52 15.03
CA VAL A 7 -15.94 3.94 16.28
C VAL A 7 -16.87 2.82 16.80
N GLN A 8 -18.18 3.04 16.73
CA GLN A 8 -19.15 2.03 17.11
C GLN A 8 -19.02 0.77 16.25
N PHE A 9 -18.95 0.92 14.92
CA PHE A 9 -18.79 -0.21 13.99
C PHE A 9 -17.48 -0.97 14.25
N THR A 10 -16.37 -0.26 14.47
CA THR A 10 -15.06 -0.86 14.79
C THR A 10 -15.15 -1.75 16.03
N LYS A 11 -15.80 -1.25 17.09
CA LYS A 11 -16.00 -2.00 18.34
C LYS A 11 -16.94 -3.18 18.18
N GLU A 12 -18.07 -3.00 17.52
CA GLU A 12 -19.08 -4.05 17.33
C GLU A 12 -18.57 -5.23 16.50
N ASN A 13 -17.57 -4.97 15.63
CA ASN A 13 -16.94 -6.00 14.81
C ASN A 13 -15.59 -6.49 15.36
N ASN A 14 -15.21 -6.10 16.59
CA ASN A 14 -13.93 -6.47 17.21
C ASN A 14 -12.71 -6.18 16.34
N LEU A 15 -12.71 -5.00 15.68
CA LEU A 15 -11.56 -4.54 14.89
C LEU A 15 -10.58 -3.74 15.77
N ASP A 16 -9.31 -3.79 15.44
CA ASP A 16 -8.23 -3.14 16.20
C ASP A 16 -8.10 -1.64 15.88
N GLY A 17 -8.71 -1.17 14.80
CA GLY A 17 -8.63 0.23 14.40
C GLY A 17 -9.27 0.51 13.05
N VAL A 18 -8.88 1.66 12.47
CA VAL A 18 -9.41 2.19 11.21
C VAL A 18 -8.26 2.64 10.32
N ASP A 19 -8.26 2.24 9.05
CA ASP A 19 -7.43 2.84 8.01
C ASP A 19 -8.22 3.91 7.25
N VAL A 20 -7.67 5.12 7.13
CA VAL A 20 -8.31 6.24 6.44
C VAL A 20 -7.77 6.32 5.02
N ASP A 21 -8.57 5.86 4.06
CA ASP A 21 -8.25 5.85 2.64
C ASP A 21 -9.20 6.78 1.86
N LEU A 22 -9.07 8.09 2.11
CA LEU A 22 -9.76 9.12 1.36
C LEU A 22 -8.78 9.78 0.38
N GLU A 23 -9.12 9.69 -0.90
CA GLU A 23 -8.19 10.08 -1.96
C GLU A 23 -8.73 11.21 -2.84
N TRP A 24 -7.82 11.96 -3.45
CA TRP A 24 -8.03 12.96 -4.49
C TRP A 24 -9.14 13.95 -4.14
N SER A 25 -10.25 13.93 -4.88
CA SER A 25 -11.37 14.85 -4.67
C SER A 25 -12.14 14.62 -3.37
N HIS A 26 -11.92 13.50 -2.68
CA HIS A 26 -12.53 13.21 -1.39
C HIS A 26 -11.78 13.86 -0.22
N VAL A 27 -10.53 14.32 -0.45
CA VAL A 27 -9.79 15.14 0.53
C VAL A 27 -10.24 16.59 0.37
N THR A 28 -11.23 16.98 1.16
CA THR A 28 -11.87 18.29 1.12
C THR A 28 -11.60 19.10 2.39
N THR A 29 -12.09 20.33 2.45
CA THR A 29 -12.10 21.14 3.69
C THR A 29 -12.80 20.35 4.80
N GLY A 30 -12.18 20.29 5.99
CA GLY A 30 -12.68 19.49 7.12
C GLY A 30 -12.02 18.09 7.25
N TYR A 31 -11.16 17.70 6.29
CA TYR A 31 -10.43 16.42 6.38
C TYR A 31 -9.57 16.35 7.66
N SER A 32 -8.80 17.38 7.94
CA SER A 32 -7.92 17.40 9.11
C SER A 32 -8.69 17.37 10.43
N GLU A 33 -9.78 18.11 10.52
CA GLU A 33 -10.67 18.12 11.68
C GLU A 33 -11.32 16.73 11.87
N PHE A 34 -11.75 16.09 10.78
CA PHE A 34 -12.27 14.72 10.80
C PHE A 34 -11.24 13.73 11.34
N VAL A 35 -10.00 13.79 10.84
CA VAL A 35 -8.90 12.92 11.29
C VAL A 35 -8.62 13.11 12.77
N LEU A 36 -8.54 14.35 13.24
CA LEU A 36 -8.25 14.65 14.64
C LEU A 36 -9.39 14.20 15.57
N GLU A 37 -10.67 14.44 15.21
CA GLU A 37 -11.82 13.94 15.97
C GLU A 37 -11.86 12.40 15.98
N LEU A 38 -11.57 11.77 14.85
CA LEU A 38 -11.54 10.31 14.75
C LEU A 38 -10.44 9.72 15.65
N LYS A 39 -9.22 10.28 15.60
CA LYS A 39 -8.09 9.84 16.44
C LYS A 39 -8.41 9.95 17.93
N GLU A 40 -8.97 11.07 18.37
CA GLU A 40 -9.37 11.27 19.77
C GLU A 40 -10.29 10.14 20.24
N LYS A 41 -11.35 9.87 19.46
CA LYS A 41 -12.36 8.85 19.85
C LYS A 41 -11.84 7.42 19.71
N LEU A 42 -11.01 7.11 18.73
CA LEU A 42 -10.37 5.79 18.61
C LEU A 42 -9.42 5.55 19.78
N SER A 43 -8.57 6.53 20.11
CA SER A 43 -7.62 6.43 21.23
C SER A 43 -8.30 6.27 22.57
N ALA A 44 -9.44 6.93 22.81
CA ALA A 44 -10.26 6.76 24.01
C ALA A 44 -10.84 5.33 24.15
N ASN A 45 -10.80 4.51 23.11
CA ASN A 45 -11.23 3.11 23.08
C ASN A 45 -10.07 2.13 22.83
N SER A 46 -8.81 2.57 22.92
CA SER A 46 -7.60 1.76 22.65
C SER A 46 -7.56 1.19 21.22
N LEU A 47 -8.10 1.94 20.25
CA LEU A 47 -8.14 1.57 18.84
C LEU A 47 -7.11 2.37 18.04
N GLY A 48 -6.48 1.72 17.05
CA GLY A 48 -5.49 2.32 16.15
C GLY A 48 -6.12 3.14 15.02
N MET A 49 -5.30 4.02 14.43
CA MET A 49 -5.68 4.77 13.24
C MET A 49 -4.52 4.86 12.26
N THR A 50 -4.70 4.36 11.04
CA THR A 50 -3.73 4.44 9.97
C THR A 50 -4.29 5.18 8.76
N ALA A 51 -3.48 5.43 7.74
CA ALA A 51 -3.96 5.99 6.49
C ALA A 51 -3.17 5.45 5.30
N ALA A 52 -3.79 5.48 4.12
CA ALA A 52 -3.12 5.27 2.85
C ALA A 52 -3.01 6.59 2.08
N PHE A 53 -1.81 6.87 1.53
CA PHE A 53 -1.57 8.08 0.73
C PHE A 53 -0.85 7.77 -0.58
N PRO A 54 -1.10 8.59 -1.65
CA PRO A 54 -0.38 8.46 -2.90
C PRO A 54 1.12 8.54 -2.72
N SER A 55 1.86 7.84 -3.58
CA SER A 55 3.31 7.67 -3.49
C SER A 55 4.10 8.97 -3.32
N GLU A 56 3.73 10.01 -4.07
CA GLU A 56 4.49 11.26 -4.13
C GLU A 56 3.60 12.50 -3.94
N THR A 57 2.49 12.35 -3.20
CA THR A 57 1.55 13.46 -2.97
C THR A 57 1.05 13.50 -1.54
N LYS A 58 1.41 14.55 -0.82
CA LYS A 58 0.70 14.97 0.39
C LYS A 58 -0.34 16.00 -0.02
N TYR A 59 -1.61 15.73 0.25
CA TYR A 59 -2.68 16.68 -0.05
C TYR A 59 -2.49 17.97 0.77
N SER A 60 -2.65 19.13 0.12
CA SER A 60 -2.42 20.45 0.74
C SER A 60 -3.34 20.75 1.92
N LEU A 61 -4.52 20.11 1.95
CA LEU A 61 -5.52 20.27 3.03
C LEU A 61 -5.21 19.41 4.26
N ILE A 62 -4.18 18.57 4.22
CA ILE A 62 -3.76 17.79 5.40
C ILE A 62 -2.76 18.60 6.21
N THR A 63 -3.17 19.01 7.41
CA THR A 63 -2.28 19.70 8.36
C THR A 63 -1.21 18.75 8.89
N THR A 64 -0.11 19.30 9.38
CA THR A 64 0.95 18.51 10.01
C THR A 64 0.43 17.78 11.26
N GLU A 65 -0.48 18.40 12.00
CA GLU A 65 -1.11 17.81 13.17
C GLU A 65 -1.94 16.57 12.81
N ALA A 66 -2.81 16.67 11.78
CA ALA A 66 -3.58 15.53 11.28
C ALA A 66 -2.67 14.43 10.74
N LEU A 67 -1.60 14.78 10.00
CA LEU A 67 -0.63 13.81 9.51
C LEU A 67 0.06 13.05 10.66
N ASN A 68 0.35 13.74 11.75
CA ASN A 68 0.97 13.16 12.93
C ASN A 68 0.01 12.35 13.81
N ALA A 69 -1.29 12.45 13.57
CA ALA A 69 -2.30 11.70 14.30
C ALA A 69 -2.38 10.21 13.88
N PHE A 70 -1.91 9.84 12.70
CA PHE A 70 -1.86 8.45 12.27
C PHE A 70 -0.76 7.67 12.99
N ASP A 71 -1.03 6.44 13.37
CA ASP A 71 -0.04 5.55 13.99
C ASP A 71 1.04 5.15 12.97
N PHE A 72 0.62 4.82 11.74
CA PHE A 72 1.49 4.73 10.58
C PHE A 72 0.75 5.08 9.28
N ILE A 73 1.51 5.27 8.22
CA ILE A 73 1.03 5.66 6.89
C ILE A 73 1.48 4.62 5.86
N ASN A 74 0.53 4.14 5.07
CA ASN A 74 0.74 3.26 3.94
C ASN A 74 1.04 4.09 2.68
N ILE A 75 2.26 3.99 2.16
CA ILE A 75 2.64 4.65 0.90
C ILE A 75 2.12 3.80 -0.26
N MET A 76 1.12 4.25 -1.00
CA MET A 76 0.60 3.56 -2.19
C MET A 76 1.58 3.71 -3.36
N ALA A 77 2.69 2.94 -3.33
CA ALA A 77 3.74 2.99 -4.33
C ALA A 77 3.40 2.16 -5.59
N TYR A 78 2.18 2.35 -6.07
CA TYR A 78 1.61 1.72 -7.26
C TYR A 78 0.70 2.72 -7.99
N ASP A 79 0.09 2.29 -9.09
CA ASP A 79 -0.81 3.11 -9.91
C ASP A 79 -0.16 4.38 -10.49
N TYR A 80 1.13 4.28 -10.85
CA TYR A 80 1.81 5.36 -11.56
C TYR A 80 1.25 5.59 -12.98
N THR A 81 0.77 4.52 -13.62
CA THR A 81 0.00 4.53 -14.86
C THR A 81 -1.07 3.44 -14.79
N GLY A 82 -2.10 3.51 -15.64
CA GLY A 82 -3.21 2.55 -15.62
C GLY A 82 -4.32 2.94 -16.59
N SER A 83 -5.55 2.55 -16.31
CA SER A 83 -6.72 2.77 -17.17
C SER A 83 -7.04 4.25 -17.43
N TRP A 84 -6.62 5.14 -16.56
CA TRP A 84 -6.76 6.61 -16.73
C TRP A 84 -5.72 7.21 -17.67
N ASN A 85 -4.69 6.45 -18.06
CA ASN A 85 -3.65 6.91 -18.99
C ASN A 85 -3.28 5.82 -20.01
N PRO A 86 -4.23 5.38 -20.86
CA PRO A 86 -4.04 4.25 -21.76
C PRO A 86 -3.00 4.50 -22.86
N SER A 87 -2.66 5.75 -23.14
CA SER A 87 -1.60 6.13 -24.09
C SER A 87 -0.19 6.03 -23.55
N ALA A 88 -0.02 5.75 -22.25
CA ALA A 88 1.29 5.62 -21.60
C ALA A 88 1.47 4.20 -21.00
N PRO A 89 1.60 3.15 -21.84
CA PRO A 89 1.87 1.81 -21.38
C PRO A 89 3.20 1.75 -20.63
N GLY A 90 3.23 1.02 -19.51
CA GLY A 90 4.42 0.89 -18.71
C GLY A 90 4.17 0.32 -17.32
N GLN A 91 5.25 0.22 -16.55
CA GLN A 91 5.23 -0.31 -15.21
C GLN A 91 4.55 0.68 -14.25
N HIS A 92 3.43 0.28 -13.67
CA HIS A 92 2.67 1.11 -12.73
C HIS A 92 3.26 1.13 -11.31
N SER A 93 4.20 0.23 -11.01
CA SER A 93 4.78 0.08 -9.68
C SER A 93 6.25 -0.40 -9.77
N SER A 94 7.12 0.39 -10.44
CA SER A 94 8.54 0.05 -10.53
C SER A 94 9.27 0.20 -9.19
N LEU A 95 10.46 -0.41 -9.05
CA LEU A 95 11.33 -0.19 -7.90
C LEU A 95 11.75 1.28 -7.78
N ASN A 96 12.00 1.96 -8.90
CA ASN A 96 12.32 3.39 -8.90
C ASN A 96 11.15 4.24 -8.37
N HIS A 97 9.91 3.90 -8.73
CA HIS A 97 8.72 4.57 -8.20
C HIS A 97 8.60 4.37 -6.68
N ALA A 98 8.83 3.14 -6.20
CA ALA A 98 8.86 2.85 -4.77
C ALA A 98 9.93 3.66 -4.02
N GLN A 99 11.14 3.78 -4.60
CA GLN A 99 12.24 4.59 -4.05
C GLN A 99 11.88 6.08 -3.98
N ARG A 100 11.22 6.63 -5.01
CA ARG A 100 10.78 8.03 -5.02
C ARG A 100 9.71 8.29 -3.96
N GLY A 101 8.72 7.38 -3.83
CA GLY A 101 7.70 7.48 -2.81
C GLY A 101 8.28 7.46 -1.38
N LEU A 102 9.21 6.55 -1.12
CA LEU A 102 9.95 6.51 0.13
C LEU A 102 10.69 7.83 0.39
N ASN A 103 11.44 8.32 -0.59
CA ASN A 103 12.19 9.57 -0.46
C ASN A 103 11.26 10.77 -0.23
N TYR A 104 10.12 10.81 -0.90
CA TYR A 104 9.13 11.86 -0.72
C TYR A 104 8.59 11.88 0.71
N TRP A 105 8.07 10.76 1.20
CA TRP A 105 7.44 10.71 2.54
C TRP A 105 8.44 10.81 3.67
N LYS A 106 9.58 10.10 3.58
CA LYS A 106 10.60 10.08 4.63
C LYS A 106 11.46 11.35 4.64
N ASN A 107 11.97 11.77 3.47
CA ASN A 107 12.99 12.82 3.42
C ASN A 107 12.42 14.19 3.09
N THR A 108 11.35 14.30 2.27
CA THR A 108 10.76 15.59 1.88
C THR A 108 9.67 16.02 2.86
N ILE A 109 8.74 15.12 3.18
CA ILE A 109 7.67 15.39 4.15
C ILE A 109 8.17 15.26 5.59
N GLY A 110 9.15 14.39 5.84
CA GLY A 110 9.78 14.22 7.14
C GLY A 110 9.03 13.26 8.08
N VAL A 111 8.23 12.35 7.55
CA VAL A 111 7.60 11.30 8.36
C VAL A 111 8.66 10.26 8.72
N PRO A 112 8.86 9.93 10.02
CA PRO A 112 9.82 8.91 10.45
C PRO A 112 9.56 7.56 9.76
N GLY A 113 10.64 6.84 9.38
CA GLY A 113 10.54 5.58 8.64
C GLY A 113 9.76 4.49 9.39
N GLU A 114 9.86 4.47 10.72
CA GLU A 114 9.12 3.56 11.60
C GLU A 114 7.59 3.80 11.58
N ARG A 115 7.14 4.90 11.00
CA ARG A 115 5.72 5.22 10.79
C ARG A 115 5.28 5.12 9.33
N LEU A 116 6.09 4.49 8.48
CA LEU A 116 5.81 4.33 7.05
C LEU A 116 5.86 2.86 6.66
N THR A 117 4.92 2.44 5.82
CA THR A 117 4.99 1.16 5.11
C THR A 117 5.06 1.39 3.60
N LEU A 118 5.63 0.45 2.86
CA LEU A 118 5.71 0.52 1.41
C LEU A 118 4.63 -0.36 0.77
N GLY A 119 3.71 0.24 0.05
CA GLY A 119 2.67 -0.46 -0.69
C GLY A 119 3.21 -1.19 -1.91
N VAL A 120 2.78 -2.44 -2.09
CA VAL A 120 3.09 -3.27 -3.24
C VAL A 120 1.81 -3.85 -3.85
N PRO A 121 1.69 -3.89 -5.21
CA PRO A 121 0.51 -4.42 -5.86
C PRO A 121 0.64 -5.93 -6.11
N PHE A 122 -0.46 -6.66 -5.92
CA PHE A 122 -0.62 -8.05 -6.36
C PHE A 122 -1.47 -8.15 -7.63
N TYR A 123 -1.43 -7.09 -8.44
CA TYR A 123 -2.14 -6.94 -9.72
C TYR A 123 -1.27 -6.22 -10.74
N GLY A 124 -1.77 -6.16 -11.96
CA GLY A 124 -1.14 -5.41 -13.04
C GLY A 124 -2.15 -4.85 -14.03
N TYR A 125 -1.62 -4.21 -15.06
CA TYR A 125 -2.38 -3.60 -16.14
C TYR A 125 -1.96 -4.13 -17.49
N ASP A 126 -2.97 -4.51 -18.31
CA ASP A 126 -2.85 -4.92 -19.69
C ASP A 126 -3.24 -3.75 -20.60
N PHE A 127 -2.26 -3.15 -21.24
CA PHE A 127 -2.42 -2.05 -22.19
C PHE A 127 -2.73 -2.61 -23.58
N GLN A 128 -3.98 -3.03 -23.80
CA GLN A 128 -4.41 -3.69 -25.03
C GLN A 128 -4.27 -2.80 -26.27
N ASN A 129 -4.51 -1.51 -26.10
CA ASN A 129 -4.32 -0.47 -27.11
C ASN A 129 -4.32 0.93 -26.45
N SER A 130 -4.20 1.99 -27.25
CA SER A 130 -4.13 3.38 -26.78
C SER A 130 -5.39 3.91 -26.07
N THR A 131 -6.45 3.13 -26.01
CA THR A 131 -7.74 3.52 -25.37
C THR A 131 -8.26 2.51 -24.37
N THR A 132 -7.68 1.31 -24.34
CA THR A 132 -8.20 0.20 -23.52
C THR A 132 -7.10 -0.39 -22.65
N VAL A 133 -7.30 -0.29 -21.35
CA VAL A 133 -6.45 -0.92 -20.33
C VAL A 133 -7.35 -1.72 -19.39
N LYS A 134 -6.95 -2.95 -19.07
CA LYS A 134 -7.64 -3.82 -18.12
C LYS A 134 -6.71 -4.18 -16.97
N SER A 135 -7.23 -4.22 -15.77
CA SER A 135 -6.52 -4.82 -14.63
C SER A 135 -6.61 -6.34 -14.68
N PHE A 136 -5.61 -7.00 -14.11
CA PHE A 136 -5.58 -8.45 -13.92
C PHE A 136 -4.87 -8.80 -12.61
N THR A 137 -5.15 -9.99 -12.06
CA THR A 137 -4.53 -10.45 -10.83
C THR A 137 -3.17 -11.07 -11.10
N TYR A 138 -2.23 -10.96 -10.17
CA TYR A 138 -0.96 -11.70 -10.25
C TYR A 138 -1.19 -13.21 -10.39
N ALA A 139 -2.17 -13.76 -9.66
CA ALA A 139 -2.56 -15.18 -9.77
C ALA A 139 -2.86 -15.59 -11.21
N SER A 140 -3.56 -14.75 -11.99
CA SER A 140 -3.90 -15.08 -13.38
C SER A 140 -2.67 -15.14 -14.29
N MET A 141 -1.66 -14.29 -14.03
CA MET A 141 -0.39 -14.32 -14.78
C MET A 141 0.39 -15.60 -14.51
N VAL A 142 0.50 -15.99 -13.23
CA VAL A 142 1.17 -17.24 -12.85
C VAL A 142 0.43 -18.45 -13.39
N ALA A 143 -0.90 -18.46 -13.32
CA ALA A 143 -1.72 -19.57 -13.85
C ALA A 143 -1.59 -19.75 -15.38
N SER A 144 -1.29 -18.68 -16.12
CA SER A 144 -1.08 -18.77 -17.57
C SER A 144 0.27 -19.36 -17.93
N ASP A 145 1.31 -19.09 -17.15
CA ASP A 145 2.67 -19.65 -17.26
C ASP A 145 3.43 -19.36 -15.95
N ASN A 146 3.88 -20.41 -15.27
CA ASN A 146 4.61 -20.30 -14.00
C ASN A 146 5.88 -19.45 -14.10
N SER A 147 6.51 -19.38 -15.29
CA SER A 147 7.70 -18.53 -15.50
C SER A 147 7.40 -17.03 -15.37
N ASN A 148 6.13 -16.62 -15.46
CA ASN A 148 5.69 -15.25 -15.26
C ASN A 148 5.85 -14.78 -13.80
N ALA A 149 5.95 -15.70 -12.86
CA ALA A 149 6.19 -15.35 -11.46
C ALA A 149 7.48 -14.52 -11.24
N ASP A 150 8.46 -14.66 -12.11
CA ASP A 150 9.75 -13.98 -12.01
C ASP A 150 9.95 -12.85 -13.05
N ARG A 151 8.86 -12.41 -13.68
CA ARG A 151 8.86 -11.33 -14.67
C ARG A 151 8.07 -10.12 -14.15
N ASP A 152 8.38 -8.93 -14.66
CA ASP A 152 7.64 -7.71 -14.37
C ASP A 152 6.73 -7.27 -15.53
N ASN A 153 6.85 -7.94 -16.66
CA ASN A 153 5.92 -7.78 -17.80
C ASN A 153 5.91 -9.00 -18.72
N VAL A 154 4.80 -9.18 -19.44
CA VAL A 154 4.63 -10.08 -20.57
C VAL A 154 3.91 -9.31 -21.68
N GLY A 155 4.61 -9.00 -22.77
CA GLY A 155 4.06 -8.09 -23.78
C GLY A 155 3.70 -6.74 -23.17
N ASN A 156 2.43 -6.36 -23.33
CA ASN A 156 1.89 -5.09 -22.77
C ASN A 156 1.22 -5.25 -21.40
N GLN A 157 1.40 -6.38 -20.75
CA GLN A 157 0.92 -6.66 -19.41
C GLN A 157 2.04 -6.36 -18.41
N TYR A 158 1.84 -5.36 -17.54
CA TYR A 158 2.83 -4.89 -16.56
C TYR A 158 2.34 -5.16 -15.14
N TYR A 159 3.22 -5.74 -14.31
CA TYR A 159 2.95 -6.13 -12.91
C TYR A 159 4.28 -6.21 -12.14
N ASN A 160 4.29 -6.72 -10.92
CA ASN A 160 5.52 -7.03 -10.20
C ASN A 160 5.69 -8.54 -10.03
N GLY A 161 6.79 -9.07 -10.54
CA GLY A 161 7.22 -10.43 -10.23
C GLY A 161 8.01 -10.52 -8.92
N ARG A 162 8.31 -11.76 -8.50
CA ARG A 162 9.02 -12.03 -7.23
C ARG A 162 10.37 -11.30 -7.10
N PRO A 163 11.21 -11.12 -8.15
CA PRO A 163 12.47 -10.37 -8.01
C PRO A 163 12.25 -8.89 -7.62
N THR A 164 11.29 -8.22 -8.23
CA THR A 164 10.95 -6.83 -7.90
C THR A 164 10.34 -6.72 -6.52
N ILE A 165 9.45 -7.65 -6.14
CA ILE A 165 8.91 -7.70 -4.77
C ILE A 165 10.03 -7.89 -3.75
N ARG A 166 10.99 -8.82 -3.94
CA ARG A 166 12.15 -8.96 -3.05
C ARG A 166 12.96 -7.68 -2.91
N SER A 167 13.14 -6.94 -4.00
CA SER A 167 13.86 -5.66 -4.00
C SER A 167 13.11 -4.58 -3.22
N LYS A 168 11.78 -4.54 -3.31
CA LYS A 168 10.93 -3.63 -2.53
C LYS A 168 10.91 -3.99 -1.05
N VAL A 169 10.88 -5.29 -0.72
CA VAL A 169 11.01 -5.74 0.68
C VAL A 169 12.34 -5.32 1.27
N LYS A 170 13.45 -5.49 0.53
CA LYS A 170 14.75 -4.98 0.97
C LYS A 170 14.72 -3.48 1.24
N LEU A 171 14.16 -2.71 0.31
CA LEU A 171 14.03 -1.26 0.44
C LEU A 171 13.23 -0.87 1.70
N ALA A 172 12.11 -1.56 1.96
CA ALA A 172 11.28 -1.33 3.14
C ALA A 172 11.98 -1.75 4.44
N ALA A 173 12.57 -2.95 4.50
CA ALA A 173 13.24 -3.47 5.68
C ALA A 173 14.40 -2.57 6.16
N GLU A 174 15.12 -1.94 5.22
CA GLU A 174 16.24 -1.05 5.52
C GLU A 174 15.82 0.37 5.92
N ASN A 175 14.58 0.78 5.66
CA ASN A 175 14.18 2.19 5.74
C ASN A 175 12.84 2.47 6.42
N LEU A 176 11.94 1.51 6.47
CA LEU A 176 10.55 1.66 6.87
C LEU A 176 10.13 0.59 7.88
N SER A 177 8.89 0.65 8.37
CA SER A 177 8.36 -0.34 9.32
C SER A 177 7.86 -1.63 8.65
N GLY A 178 7.57 -1.61 7.35
CA GLY A 178 7.06 -2.81 6.69
C GLY A 178 6.54 -2.63 5.28
N ILE A 179 5.80 -3.63 4.82
CA ILE A 179 5.12 -3.69 3.53
C ILE A 179 3.59 -3.63 3.75
N MET A 180 2.90 -2.88 2.92
CA MET A 180 1.45 -2.95 2.73
C MET A 180 1.15 -3.61 1.39
N ILE A 181 0.10 -4.39 1.31
CA ILE A 181 -0.25 -5.18 0.12
C ILE A 181 -1.63 -4.77 -0.39
N TRP A 182 -1.75 -4.43 -1.67
CA TRP A 182 -3.02 -4.29 -2.36
C TRP A 182 -3.09 -5.28 -3.53
N GLU A 183 -3.89 -6.33 -3.46
CA GLU A 183 -4.59 -6.88 -2.30
C GLU A 183 -4.34 -8.39 -2.20
N LEU A 184 -4.46 -8.95 -1.02
CA LEU A 184 -4.12 -10.35 -0.73
C LEU A 184 -4.89 -11.36 -1.59
N GLY A 185 -6.16 -11.09 -1.92
CA GLY A 185 -7.01 -11.97 -2.73
C GLY A 185 -6.53 -12.14 -4.18
N GLN A 186 -5.56 -11.34 -4.62
CA GLN A 186 -5.02 -11.38 -5.99
C GLN A 186 -3.68 -12.13 -6.09
N ASP A 187 -3.18 -12.67 -4.96
CA ASP A 187 -1.96 -13.48 -4.94
C ASP A 187 -2.17 -14.87 -5.55
N SER A 188 -1.07 -15.50 -5.96
CA SER A 188 -1.04 -16.94 -6.28
C SER A 188 -0.93 -17.74 -4.99
N PHE A 189 -1.89 -18.65 -4.76
CA PHE A 189 -1.88 -19.55 -3.59
C PHE A 189 -1.06 -20.85 -3.83
N THR A 190 0.09 -20.69 -4.52
CA THR A 190 1.03 -21.77 -4.86
C THR A 190 2.43 -21.39 -4.37
N GLU A 191 3.45 -22.21 -4.70
CA GLU A 191 4.87 -21.90 -4.46
C GLU A 191 5.37 -20.60 -5.12
N TYR A 192 4.54 -19.98 -5.95
CA TYR A 192 4.83 -18.70 -6.62
C TYR A 192 4.26 -17.48 -5.89
N SER A 193 3.69 -17.62 -4.70
CA SER A 193 3.06 -16.57 -3.91
C SER A 193 3.99 -15.37 -3.67
N LEU A 194 3.47 -14.17 -3.86
CA LEU A 194 4.16 -12.92 -3.51
C LEU A 194 4.19 -12.71 -1.99
N LEU A 195 3.15 -13.09 -1.26
CA LEU A 195 3.12 -13.02 0.20
C LEU A 195 4.22 -13.90 0.80
N GLU A 196 4.36 -15.13 0.31
CA GLU A 196 5.42 -16.04 0.74
C GLU A 196 6.81 -15.51 0.35
N THR A 197 6.92 -14.84 -0.80
CA THR A 197 8.15 -14.16 -1.25
C THR A 197 8.53 -13.02 -0.30
N ILE A 198 7.55 -12.22 0.16
CA ILE A 198 7.74 -11.15 1.15
C ILE A 198 8.19 -11.75 2.47
N HIS A 199 7.47 -12.75 2.99
CA HIS A 199 7.78 -13.41 4.25
C HIS A 199 9.21 -13.98 4.25
N LYS A 200 9.58 -14.80 3.25
CA LYS A 200 10.93 -15.34 3.12
C LYS A 200 12.00 -14.27 3.04
N LYS A 201 11.72 -13.14 2.36
CA LYS A 201 12.70 -12.07 2.24
C LYS A 201 12.91 -11.33 3.57
N TYR A 202 11.87 -11.18 4.39
CA TYR A 202 12.01 -10.60 5.73
C TYR A 202 12.83 -11.49 6.67
N THR A 203 12.81 -12.81 6.53
CA THR A 203 13.64 -13.70 7.34
C THR A 203 15.14 -13.46 7.15
N ASP A 204 15.57 -12.95 5.98
CA ASP A 204 16.97 -12.57 5.73
C ASP A 204 17.45 -11.44 6.66
N TYR A 205 16.53 -10.68 7.27
CA TYR A 205 16.81 -9.54 8.16
C TYR A 205 16.62 -9.88 9.64
N ASN A 206 16.43 -11.16 10.00
CA ASN A 206 16.09 -11.60 11.35
C ASN A 206 14.89 -10.87 11.96
N VAL A 207 13.96 -10.43 11.11
CA VAL A 207 12.69 -9.88 11.56
C VAL A 207 11.85 -11.05 12.07
N GLU A 208 11.54 -11.05 13.35
CA GLU A 208 10.58 -12.00 13.91
C GLU A 208 9.21 -11.69 13.29
N THR A 209 8.72 -12.61 12.48
CA THR A 209 7.40 -12.52 11.84
C THR A 209 6.33 -13.28 12.63
N THR A 210 6.68 -13.71 13.84
CA THR A 210 5.79 -14.42 14.75
C THR A 210 5.01 -13.43 15.60
N ASP A 211 3.69 -13.57 15.58
CA ASP A 211 2.70 -12.94 16.45
C ASP A 211 2.63 -11.40 16.48
N LEU A 212 2.20 -10.82 15.36
CA LEU A 212 1.60 -9.47 15.40
C LEU A 212 0.18 -9.46 15.99
N CYS A 213 -0.43 -10.63 16.16
CA CYS A 213 -1.66 -10.81 16.92
C CYS A 213 -1.29 -11.44 18.28
N GLY A 214 -0.91 -10.61 19.24
CA GLY A 214 -0.60 -11.07 20.59
C GLY A 214 -1.77 -11.90 21.14
N ASN A 215 -1.45 -13.12 21.56
CA ASN A 215 -2.35 -13.92 22.41
C ASN A 215 -2.52 -13.27 23.78
#